data_75ef65f295f5d8784a63a5ba70b4f013
#
_entry.id   75ef65f295f5d8784a63a5ba70b4f013
#
_cell.length_a   1.000
_cell.length_b   1.000
_cell.length_c   1.000
_cell.angle_alpha   90.00
_cell.angle_beta   90.00
_cell.angle_gamma   90.00
#
_symmetry.space_group_name_H-M   'P 1'
#
loop_
_entity.id
_entity.type
_entity.pdbx_description
1 polymer ?
#
loop_
_entity_poly.entity_id
_entity_poly.type
_entity_poly.pdbx_seq_one_letter_code
_entity_poly.pdbx_strand_id
1 'polypeptide(L)' 'MTMIDDMINCVICNSAIPDFGHNPDPISKTGRCSDSCNYLVIVARIKDAYKDELI' A
#
# COMPACT_ATOMS: atom_id res chain seq x y z
N MET A 1 18.78 17.50 -10.54
CA MET A 1 18.48 17.13 -10.43
C MET A 1 17.77 16.40 -10.49
N THR A 2 17.60 16.04 -10.36
CA THR A 2 17.24 15.38 -10.33
C THR A 2 16.52 14.70 -10.14
N MET A 3 15.88 14.51 -10.24
CA MET A 3 15.30 13.94 -10.20
C MET A 3 14.75 12.71 -10.03
N ILE A 4 14.94 11.81 -10.25
CA ILE A 4 14.84 10.48 -9.88
C ILE A 4 14.25 10.28 -8.58
N ASP A 5 14.46 11.19 -7.75
CA ASP A 5 13.97 11.14 -6.44
C ASP A 5 12.51 11.19 -6.35
N ASP A 6 11.85 11.48 -7.44
CA ASP A 6 10.42 11.56 -7.43
C ASP A 6 9.78 10.21 -7.32
N MET A 7 10.53 9.15 -7.53
CA MET A 7 9.95 7.85 -7.39
C MET A 7 9.90 7.45 -5.94
N ILE A 8 8.79 6.84 -5.53
CA ILE A 8 8.65 6.38 -4.18
C ILE A 8 8.70 4.86 -4.16
N ASN A 9 8.95 4.32 -3.00
CA ASN A 9 9.04 2.88 -2.88
C ASN A 9 7.84 2.34 -2.13
N CYS A 10 7.42 1.16 -2.53
CA CYS A 10 6.32 0.48 -1.87
C CYS A 10 6.71 0.13 -0.45
N VAL A 11 5.85 0.46 0.51
CA VAL A 11 6.15 0.17 1.90
C VAL A 11 6.00 -1.30 2.22
N ILE A 12 5.48 -2.09 1.32
CA ILE A 12 5.26 -3.51 1.55
C ILE A 12 6.37 -4.34 0.92
N CYS A 13 6.66 -4.12 -0.35
CA CYS A 13 7.66 -4.93 -1.05
C CYS A 13 8.89 -4.15 -1.48
N ASN A 14 8.87 -2.85 -1.27
CA ASN A 14 10.02 -1.98 -1.57
C ASN A 14 10.29 -1.82 -3.07
N SER A 15 9.36 -2.16 -3.91
CA SER A 15 9.51 -1.92 -5.35
C SER A 15 9.32 -0.44 -5.63
N ALA A 16 9.91 0.03 -6.71
CA ALA A 16 9.73 1.42 -7.11
C ALA A 16 8.31 1.62 -7.63
N ILE A 17 7.72 2.73 -7.28
CA ILE A 17 6.39 3.10 -7.73
C ILE A 17 6.52 4.27 -8.68
N PRO A 18 6.12 4.12 -9.94
CA PRO A 18 6.33 5.19 -10.93
C PRO A 18 5.31 6.31 -10.85
N ASP A 19 4.27 6.14 -10.06
CA ASP A 19 3.23 7.17 -9.96
C ASP A 19 2.90 7.40 -8.49
N PHE A 20 1.67 7.74 -8.17
CA PHE A 20 1.28 8.03 -6.81
C PHE A 20 1.18 6.81 -5.93
N GLY A 21 1.05 5.65 -6.52
CA GLY A 21 0.83 4.45 -5.74
C GLY A 21 -0.56 4.41 -5.15
N HIS A 22 -0.70 3.59 -4.13
CA HIS A 22 -1.99 3.37 -3.48
C HIS A 22 -1.83 3.53 -1.98
N ASN A 23 -2.94 3.72 -1.31
CA ASN A 23 -2.97 3.84 0.14
C ASN A 23 -2.77 2.47 0.77
N PRO A 24 -1.74 2.26 1.57
CA PRO A 24 -1.44 0.94 2.13
C PRO A 24 -2.17 0.63 3.44
N ASP A 25 -2.99 1.52 3.94
CA ASP A 25 -3.72 1.29 5.17
C ASP A 25 -4.72 0.14 4.96
N PRO A 26 -4.85 -0.83 5.84
CA PRO A 26 -4.33 -0.89 7.20
C PRO A 26 -3.00 -1.62 7.36
N ILE A 27 -2.38 -2.05 6.28
CA ILE A 27 -1.10 -2.74 6.39
C ILE A 27 -0.05 -1.77 6.89
N SER A 28 -0.06 -0.56 6.37
CA SER A 28 0.83 0.49 6.86
C SER A 28 0.05 1.79 6.92
N LYS A 29 0.33 2.60 7.92
CA LYS A 29 -0.36 3.87 8.07
C LYS A 29 0.33 4.99 7.34
N THR A 30 1.50 4.75 6.81
CA THR A 30 2.25 5.78 6.11
C THR A 30 2.77 5.21 4.81
N GLY A 31 3.15 6.10 3.91
CA GLY A 31 3.74 5.70 2.66
C GLY A 31 2.72 5.32 1.62
N ARG A 32 3.20 4.63 0.60
CA ARG A 32 2.34 4.20 -0.51
C ARG A 32 2.71 2.77 -0.86
N CYS A 33 1.83 2.09 -1.57
CA CYS A 33 2.12 0.75 -2.02
C CYS A 33 1.95 0.65 -3.52
N SER A 34 2.59 -0.35 -4.12
CA SER A 34 2.54 -0.55 -5.56
C SER A 34 1.22 -1.19 -5.96
N ASP A 35 0.96 -1.19 -7.26
CA ASP A 35 -0.23 -1.83 -7.81
C ASP A 35 -0.31 -3.27 -7.35
N SER A 36 0.78 -3.99 -7.41
CA SER A 36 0.80 -5.39 -7.03
C SER A 36 0.44 -5.56 -5.57
N CYS A 37 0.92 -4.70 -4.72
CA CYS A 37 0.66 -4.82 -3.30
C CYS A 37 -0.70 -4.27 -2.92
N ASN A 38 -1.29 -3.45 -3.77
CA ASN A 38 -2.62 -2.92 -3.50
C ASN A 38 -3.63 -4.05 -3.34
N TYR A 39 -3.43 -5.14 -4.04
CA TYR A 39 -4.28 -6.30 -3.90
C TYR A 39 -4.26 -6.80 -2.45
N LEU A 40 -3.08 -6.85 -1.85
CA LEU A 40 -2.95 -7.29 -0.47
C LEU A 40 -3.63 -6.32 0.48
N VAL A 41 -3.56 -5.04 0.17
CA VAL A 41 -4.20 -4.03 0.99
C VAL A 41 -5.72 -4.19 0.95
N ILE A 42 -6.26 -4.46 -0.22
CA ILE A 42 -7.69 -4.66 -0.37
C ILE A 42 -8.14 -5.86 0.44
N VAL A 43 -7.39 -6.94 0.39
CA VAL A 43 -7.69 -8.13 1.16
C VAL A 43 -7.65 -7.82 2.65
N ALA A 44 -6.65 -7.05 3.07
CA ALA A 44 -6.52 -6.68 4.46
C ALA A 44 -7.70 -5.83 4.93
N ARG A 45 -8.20 -4.95 4.08
CA ARG A 45 -9.34 -4.13 4.43
C ARG A 45 -10.60 -4.96 4.61
N ILE A 46 -10.77 -5.95 3.75
CA ILE A 46 -11.92 -6.83 3.84
C ILE A 46 -11.87 -7.62 5.14
N LYS A 47 -10.71 -8.15 5.47
CA LYS A 47 -10.57 -8.90 6.70
C LYS A 47 -10.80 -8.03 7.93
N ASP A 48 -10.33 -6.80 7.86
CA ASP A 48 -10.50 -5.89 8.97
C ASP A 48 -11.97 -5.55 9.18
N ALA A 49 -12.72 -5.41 8.12
CA ALA A 49 -14.15 -5.14 8.21
C ALA A 49 -14.90 -6.33 8.79
N TYR A 50 -14.53 -7.54 8.36
CA TYR A 50 -15.20 -8.73 8.84
C TYR A 50 -14.85 -9.07 10.28
N LYS A 51 -13.73 -8.60 10.73
CA LYS A 51 -13.28 -8.91 12.06
C LYS A 51 -14.30 -8.51 13.10
N ASP A 52 -14.93 -7.39 12.91
CA ASP A 52 -15.92 -6.91 13.86
C ASP A 52 -17.15 -7.77 13.85
N GLU A 53 -17.47 -8.36 12.73
CA GLU A 53 -18.68 -9.14 12.63
C GLU A 53 -18.51 -10.55 13.12
N LEU A 54 -17.30 -11.01 13.19
CA LEU A 54 -17.04 -12.36 13.62
C LEU A 54 -17.07 -12.51 15.11
N ILE A 55 -17.10 -11.43 15.80
CA ILE A 55 -17.18 -11.46 17.23
C ILE A 55 -18.60 -11.65 17.69
#